data_e6ffefb8a8525e63edd83dd35719449d
#
_entry.id   e6ffefb8a8525e63edd83dd35719449d
#
_cell.length_a   1.000
_cell.length_b   1.000
_cell.length_c   1.000
_cell.angle_alpha   90.00
_cell.angle_beta   90.00
_cell.angle_gamma   90.00
#
_symmetry.space_group_name_H-M   'P 1'
#
loop_
_entity.id
_entity.type
_entity.pdbx_description
1 polymer ?
#
loop_
_entity_poly.entity_id
_entity_poly.type
_entity_poly.pdbx_seq_one_letter_code
_entity_poly.pdbx_strand_id
1 'polypeptide(L)'
;GCPQQQETQFGPLCTLQQKQKIEQVVSRSLEHGARLVLRNQLPDLPGFYYPPTILDCSNAPDAECVVQELFGPVLSVLTFKDEADAIRQANSTEYGLAAGVFTQNLTRAHRVTRKLRSGVVWLNTYRVVSPLAPFGGYGKSGFGREGGIDAALEYTTTKTVWLRTSDEPISDPFIMR
;
A
#
# COMPACT_ATOMS: atom_id res chain seq x y z
N GLY A 1 -17.13 9.05 -14.22
CA GLY A 1 -17.98 8.86 -15.40
C GLY A 1 -18.45 7.43 -15.57
N CYS A 2 -19.21 7.15 -16.61
CA CYS A 2 -19.67 5.80 -16.94
C CYS A 2 -18.49 4.89 -17.28
N PRO A 3 -18.34 3.69 -16.66
CA PRO A 3 -17.20 2.80 -16.91
C PRO A 3 -17.09 2.28 -18.35
N GLN A 4 -18.18 2.36 -19.12
CA GLN A 4 -18.22 1.93 -20.52
C GLN A 4 -17.69 3.00 -21.49
N GLN A 5 -17.43 4.21 -21.04
CA GLN A 5 -16.88 5.29 -21.83
C GLN A 5 -15.37 5.32 -21.73
N GLN A 6 -14.68 5.42 -22.86
CA GLN A 6 -13.21 5.34 -22.94
C GLN A 6 -12.51 6.50 -22.21
N GLU A 7 -13.11 7.68 -22.18
CA GLU A 7 -12.61 8.89 -21.53
C GLU A 7 -12.82 8.90 -20.01
N THR A 8 -13.54 7.94 -19.46
CA THR A 8 -13.78 7.87 -18.02
C THR A 8 -12.49 7.51 -17.27
N GLN A 9 -12.04 8.40 -16.39
CA GLN A 9 -10.86 8.21 -15.54
C GLN A 9 -11.19 7.53 -14.21
N PHE A 10 -12.38 7.80 -13.66
CA PHE A 10 -12.88 7.23 -12.41
C PHE A 10 -14.31 6.74 -12.57
N GLY A 11 -14.53 5.46 -12.32
CA GLY A 11 -15.84 4.83 -12.24
C GLY A 11 -16.45 4.93 -10.84
N PRO A 12 -17.58 4.23 -10.61
CA PRO A 12 -18.22 4.13 -9.29
C PRO A 12 -17.41 3.20 -8.35
N LEU A 13 -17.68 3.33 -7.06
CA LEU A 13 -17.22 2.37 -6.04
C LEU A 13 -18.01 1.05 -6.18
N CYS A 14 -17.46 -0.03 -5.63
CA CYS A 14 -18.06 -1.36 -5.75
C CYS A 14 -19.37 -1.50 -4.97
N THR A 15 -19.50 -0.84 -3.80
CA THR A 15 -20.66 -1.01 -2.91
C THR A 15 -21.10 0.30 -2.27
N LEU A 16 -22.38 0.36 -1.89
CA LEU A 16 -22.92 1.46 -1.10
C LEU A 16 -22.24 1.59 0.27
N GLN A 17 -21.94 0.45 0.90
CA GLN A 17 -21.24 0.42 2.19
C GLN A 17 -19.87 1.10 2.12
N GLN A 18 -19.11 0.85 1.05
CA GLN A 18 -17.81 1.49 0.82
C GLN A 18 -17.97 3.01 0.65
N LYS A 19 -18.97 3.45 -0.12
CA LYS A 19 -19.27 4.87 -0.27
C LYS A 19 -19.57 5.53 1.08
N GLN A 20 -20.47 4.94 1.86
CA GLN A 20 -20.84 5.45 3.18
C GLN A 20 -19.65 5.50 4.15
N LYS A 21 -18.78 4.46 4.15
CA LYS A 21 -17.57 4.45 4.95
C LYS A 21 -16.65 5.63 4.61
N ILE A 22 -16.44 5.89 3.33
CA ILE A 22 -15.58 7.00 2.88
C ILE A 22 -16.19 8.34 3.30
N GLU A 23 -17.51 8.52 3.11
CA GLU A 23 -18.21 9.74 3.52
C GLU A 23 -18.04 10.02 5.00
N GLN A 24 -18.21 9.00 5.85
CA GLN A 24 -18.05 9.11 7.31
C GLN A 24 -16.62 9.44 7.71
N VAL A 25 -15.62 8.75 7.13
CA VAL A 25 -14.22 9.00 7.45
C VAL A 25 -13.80 10.40 7.03
N VAL A 26 -14.19 10.84 5.84
CA VAL A 26 -13.90 12.21 5.37
C VAL A 26 -14.56 13.25 6.27
N SER A 27 -15.84 13.05 6.68
CA SER A 27 -16.53 13.96 7.60
C SER A 27 -15.78 14.08 8.95
N ARG A 28 -15.48 12.95 9.58
CA ARG A 28 -14.72 12.94 10.85
C ARG A 28 -13.33 13.54 10.71
N SER A 29 -12.68 13.33 9.58
CA SER A 29 -11.35 13.94 9.33
C SER A 29 -11.41 15.45 9.20
N LEU A 30 -12.47 15.98 8.58
CA LEU A 30 -12.72 17.43 8.53
C LEU A 30 -13.01 18.00 9.91
N GLU A 31 -13.81 17.33 10.72
CA GLU A 31 -14.09 17.67 12.12
C GLU A 31 -12.80 17.64 12.98
N HIS A 32 -11.88 16.73 12.67
CA HIS A 32 -10.59 16.58 13.35
C HIS A 32 -9.54 17.63 12.93
N GLY A 33 -9.85 18.48 11.95
CA GLY A 33 -8.99 19.59 11.53
C GLY A 33 -8.35 19.45 10.16
N ALA A 34 -8.68 18.40 9.39
CA ALA A 34 -8.34 18.34 7.97
C ALA A 34 -9.11 19.42 7.20
N ARG A 35 -8.51 19.97 6.16
CA ARG A 35 -9.09 21.03 5.33
C ARG A 35 -9.42 20.49 3.94
N LEU A 36 -10.64 20.69 3.48
CA LEU A 36 -11.05 20.37 2.12
C LEU A 36 -10.36 21.31 1.12
N VAL A 37 -9.54 20.76 0.24
CA VAL A 37 -8.85 21.51 -0.83
C VAL A 37 -9.62 21.43 -2.14
N LEU A 38 -10.09 20.22 -2.48
CA LEU A 38 -10.85 19.97 -3.71
C LEU A 38 -11.88 18.88 -3.45
N ARG A 39 -13.06 19.07 -4.00
CA ARG A 39 -14.08 18.04 -4.17
C ARG A 39 -14.81 18.30 -5.46
N ASN A 40 -14.68 17.37 -6.41
CA ASN A 40 -15.35 17.49 -7.71
C ASN A 40 -16.84 17.24 -7.60
N GLN A 41 -17.58 17.68 -8.62
CA GLN A 41 -18.99 17.34 -8.75
C GLN A 41 -19.15 15.88 -9.22
N LEU A 42 -20.22 15.25 -8.77
CA LEU A 42 -20.57 13.92 -9.24
C LEU A 42 -21.35 14.00 -10.56
N PRO A 43 -21.16 13.03 -11.45
CA PRO A 43 -22.06 12.88 -12.59
C PRO A 43 -23.46 12.46 -12.11
N ASP A 44 -24.50 12.88 -12.83
CA ASP A 44 -25.85 12.39 -12.65
C ASP A 44 -26.02 11.01 -13.32
N LEU A 45 -25.47 9.99 -12.68
CA LEU A 45 -25.45 8.61 -13.15
C LEU A 45 -25.84 7.65 -12.03
N PRO A 46 -26.55 6.57 -12.34
CA PRO A 46 -26.86 5.54 -11.36
C PRO A 46 -25.59 4.81 -10.93
N GLY A 47 -25.37 4.66 -9.62
CA GLY A 47 -24.23 3.94 -9.07
C GLY A 47 -23.66 4.58 -7.80
N PHE A 48 -22.64 3.95 -7.25
CA PHE A 48 -22.04 4.37 -5.99
C PHE A 48 -20.86 5.33 -6.24
N TYR A 49 -21.13 6.41 -6.96
CA TYR A 49 -20.09 7.40 -7.26
C TYR A 49 -19.69 8.19 -6.00
N TYR A 50 -18.40 8.41 -5.87
CA TYR A 50 -17.81 9.30 -4.87
C TYR A 50 -16.90 10.32 -5.58
N PRO A 51 -17.01 11.62 -5.25
CA PRO A 51 -16.24 12.65 -5.94
C PRO A 51 -14.74 12.55 -5.60
N PRO A 52 -13.83 12.65 -6.56
CA PRO A 52 -12.42 12.87 -6.28
C PRO A 52 -12.23 14.02 -5.30
N THR A 53 -11.58 13.72 -4.17
CA THR A 53 -11.50 14.62 -3.02
C THR A 53 -10.05 14.75 -2.59
N ILE A 54 -9.58 15.98 -2.35
CA ILE A 54 -8.25 16.26 -1.79
C ILE A 54 -8.41 16.96 -0.44
N LEU A 55 -7.77 16.40 0.58
CA LEU A 55 -7.74 16.92 1.94
C LEU A 55 -6.32 17.36 2.29
N ASP A 56 -6.15 18.56 2.79
CA ASP A 56 -4.93 19.02 3.46
C ASP A 56 -5.01 18.60 4.94
N CYS A 57 -4.18 17.66 5.32
CA CYS A 57 -4.09 17.10 6.67
C CYS A 57 -2.86 17.58 7.43
N SER A 58 -2.20 18.67 6.98
CA SER A 58 -0.98 19.17 7.63
C SER A 58 -1.18 19.53 9.10
N ASN A 59 -2.39 19.95 9.50
CA ASN A 59 -2.77 20.24 10.88
C ASN A 59 -3.46 19.05 11.60
N ALA A 60 -3.69 17.95 10.91
CA ALA A 60 -4.34 16.75 11.43
C ALA A 60 -3.64 15.48 10.88
N PRO A 61 -2.35 15.28 11.20
CA PRO A 61 -1.54 14.21 10.59
C PRO A 61 -1.95 12.80 11.05
N ASP A 62 -2.78 12.70 12.08
CA ASP A 62 -3.37 11.48 12.64
C ASP A 62 -4.86 11.30 12.28
N ALA A 63 -5.42 12.17 11.42
CA ALA A 63 -6.79 12.04 10.96
C ALA A 63 -7.03 10.67 10.30
N GLU A 64 -8.26 10.14 10.42
CA GLU A 64 -8.60 8.81 9.91
C GLU A 64 -8.27 8.65 8.41
N CYS A 65 -8.48 9.68 7.60
CA CYS A 65 -8.15 9.64 6.18
C CYS A 65 -6.65 9.56 5.87
N VAL A 66 -5.77 9.79 6.85
CA VAL A 66 -4.32 9.63 6.72
C VAL A 66 -3.89 8.22 7.12
N VAL A 67 -4.47 7.68 8.19
CA VAL A 67 -4.00 6.42 8.80
C VAL A 67 -4.77 5.19 8.34
N GLN A 68 -5.98 5.35 7.78
CA GLN A 68 -6.79 4.25 7.27
C GLN A 68 -6.74 4.17 5.73
N GLU A 69 -6.80 2.95 5.22
CA GLU A 69 -6.99 2.71 3.80
C GLU A 69 -8.48 2.87 3.43
N LEU A 70 -8.79 3.90 2.64
CA LEU A 70 -10.16 4.23 2.30
C LEU A 70 -10.70 3.48 1.07
N PHE A 71 -9.84 2.96 0.20
CA PHE A 71 -10.22 2.30 -1.04
C PHE A 71 -11.18 3.13 -1.92
N GLY A 72 -10.86 4.42 -2.08
CA GLY A 72 -11.65 5.34 -2.87
C GLY A 72 -10.86 6.58 -3.30
N PRO A 73 -11.46 7.48 -4.08
CA PRO A 73 -10.76 8.61 -4.69
C PRO A 73 -10.55 9.77 -3.69
N VAL A 74 -9.90 9.50 -2.59
CA VAL A 74 -9.53 10.49 -1.57
C VAL A 74 -8.02 10.54 -1.46
N LEU A 75 -7.46 11.74 -1.56
CA LEU A 75 -6.05 12.04 -1.40
C LEU A 75 -5.83 12.90 -0.15
N SER A 76 -5.08 12.38 0.80
CA SER A 76 -4.60 13.14 1.97
C SER A 76 -3.22 13.72 1.68
N VAL A 77 -3.07 15.02 1.86
CA VAL A 77 -1.82 15.77 1.65
C VAL A 77 -1.29 16.21 3.01
N LEU A 78 -0.01 15.97 3.25
CA LEU A 78 0.69 16.41 4.44
C LEU A 78 1.95 17.19 4.04
N THR A 79 2.31 18.20 4.81
CA THR A 79 3.59 18.87 4.70
C THR A 79 4.60 18.21 5.65
N PHE A 80 5.87 18.28 5.30
CA PHE A 80 6.97 17.82 6.15
C PHE A 80 8.03 18.91 6.28
N LYS A 81 8.78 18.90 7.38
CA LYS A 81 9.79 19.90 7.70
C LYS A 81 11.14 19.60 7.05
N ASP A 82 11.50 18.33 7.05
CA ASP A 82 12.78 17.83 6.53
C ASP A 82 12.66 16.37 6.09
N GLU A 83 13.75 15.79 5.60
CA GLU A 83 13.81 14.41 5.13
C GLU A 83 13.47 13.39 6.21
N ALA A 84 13.90 13.62 7.45
CA ALA A 84 13.64 12.69 8.55
C ALA A 84 12.15 12.69 8.91
N ASP A 85 11.52 13.86 8.90
CA ASP A 85 10.09 14.02 9.11
C ASP A 85 9.27 13.37 7.98
N ALA A 86 9.67 13.56 6.72
CA ALA A 86 9.02 12.91 5.58
C ALA A 86 9.04 11.38 5.71
N ILE A 87 10.19 10.78 6.06
CA ILE A 87 10.33 9.34 6.26
C ILE A 87 9.49 8.87 7.45
N ARG A 88 9.48 9.61 8.54
CA ARG A 88 8.66 9.30 9.72
C ARG A 88 7.18 9.27 9.37
N GLN A 89 6.68 10.31 8.70
CA GLN A 89 5.28 10.39 8.27
C GLN A 89 4.93 9.27 7.28
N ALA A 90 5.76 9.01 6.27
CA ALA A 90 5.52 7.94 5.30
C ALA A 90 5.46 6.54 5.94
N ASN A 91 6.19 6.34 7.04
CA ASN A 91 6.21 5.07 7.77
C ASN A 91 5.24 5.00 8.96
N SER A 92 4.38 6.01 9.16
CA SER A 92 3.52 6.12 10.35
C SER A 92 2.27 5.24 10.29
N THR A 93 1.96 4.65 9.14
CA THR A 93 0.80 3.77 8.98
C THR A 93 1.16 2.30 9.18
N GLU A 94 0.15 1.46 9.40
CA GLU A 94 0.32 0.00 9.51
C GLU A 94 0.47 -0.67 8.12
N TYR A 95 0.32 0.10 7.04
CA TYR A 95 0.43 -0.35 5.66
C TYR A 95 1.85 -0.16 5.12
N GLY A 96 2.14 -0.81 4.01
CA GLY A 96 3.45 -0.72 3.36
C GLY A 96 3.46 -1.42 2.01
N LEU A 97 2.47 -1.17 1.15
CA LEU A 97 2.43 -1.76 -0.18
C LEU A 97 3.44 -1.09 -1.09
N ALA A 98 3.31 0.22 -1.25
CA ALA A 98 4.07 0.97 -2.23
C ALA A 98 4.33 2.41 -1.77
N ALA A 99 5.43 2.99 -2.27
CA ALA A 99 5.77 4.38 -2.08
C ALA A 99 6.36 4.99 -3.36
N GLY A 100 6.23 6.30 -3.52
CA GLY A 100 6.88 7.07 -4.59
C GLY A 100 7.77 8.15 -4.01
N VAL A 101 8.97 8.31 -4.55
CA VAL A 101 9.94 9.36 -4.16
C VAL A 101 10.33 10.16 -5.38
N PHE A 102 10.19 11.47 -5.31
CA PHE A 102 10.57 12.38 -6.39
C PHE A 102 11.68 13.32 -5.89
N THR A 103 12.86 13.21 -6.47
CA THR A 103 14.01 14.05 -6.13
C THR A 103 15.07 13.99 -7.24
N GLN A 104 15.72 15.12 -7.48
CA GLN A 104 16.86 15.19 -8.40
C GLN A 104 18.20 14.82 -7.70
N ASN A 105 18.22 14.75 -6.38
CA ASN A 105 19.42 14.38 -5.61
C ASN A 105 19.51 12.87 -5.49
N LEU A 106 20.43 12.24 -6.23
CA LEU A 106 20.59 10.78 -6.28
C LEU A 106 20.98 10.18 -4.91
N THR A 107 21.83 10.86 -4.15
CA THR A 107 22.22 10.41 -2.80
C THR A 107 21.01 10.39 -1.85
N ARG A 108 20.18 11.42 -1.91
CA ARG A 108 18.91 11.48 -1.17
C ARG A 108 17.97 10.36 -1.62
N ALA A 109 17.85 10.15 -2.92
CA ALA A 109 17.02 9.11 -3.48
C ALA A 109 17.33 7.74 -2.86
N HIS A 110 18.58 7.32 -2.90
CA HIS A 110 19.03 6.06 -2.32
C HIS A 110 18.83 5.99 -0.81
N ARG A 111 19.10 7.09 -0.10
CA ARG A 111 18.95 7.13 1.35
C ARG A 111 17.50 7.03 1.79
N VAL A 112 16.59 7.72 1.11
CA VAL A 112 15.15 7.73 1.43
C VAL A 112 14.51 6.40 1.08
N THR A 113 14.75 5.87 -0.13
CA THR A 113 14.15 4.60 -0.56
C THR A 113 14.49 3.45 0.37
N ARG A 114 15.71 3.40 0.92
CA ARG A 114 16.13 2.37 1.89
C ARG A 114 15.45 2.48 3.26
N LYS A 115 14.93 3.66 3.61
CA LYS A 115 14.28 3.92 4.91
C LYS A 115 12.76 3.81 4.86
N LEU A 116 12.18 3.80 3.67
CA LEU A 116 10.75 3.62 3.51
C LEU A 116 10.37 2.15 3.72
N ARG A 117 9.37 1.94 4.57
CA ARG A 117 8.81 0.62 4.87
C ARG A 117 7.71 0.27 3.87
N SER A 118 8.10 0.05 2.63
CA SER A 118 7.21 -0.32 1.53
C SER A 118 7.82 -1.44 0.71
N GLY A 119 6.99 -2.38 0.25
CA GLY A 119 7.43 -3.49 -0.56
C GLY A 119 7.88 -3.07 -1.96
N VAL A 120 7.29 -2.01 -2.50
CA VAL A 120 7.70 -1.39 -3.76
C VAL A 120 7.98 0.09 -3.52
N VAL A 121 9.11 0.59 -4.03
CA VAL A 121 9.43 2.02 -4.02
C VAL A 121 9.79 2.48 -5.41
N TRP A 122 9.02 3.40 -5.96
CA TRP A 122 9.31 4.05 -7.22
C TRP A 122 10.12 5.33 -7.00
N LEU A 123 11.10 5.55 -7.87
CA LEU A 123 11.95 6.74 -7.83
C LEU A 123 11.77 7.53 -9.12
N ASN A 124 11.31 8.77 -9.01
CA ASN A 124 11.02 9.69 -10.14
C ASN A 124 10.10 9.09 -11.20
N THR A 125 9.33 8.09 -10.82
CA THR A 125 8.27 7.44 -11.62
C THR A 125 7.18 6.96 -10.69
N TYR A 126 6.07 6.44 -11.23
CA TYR A 126 4.98 5.91 -10.42
C TYR A 126 4.19 4.85 -11.17
N ARG A 127 3.78 3.80 -10.46
CA ARG A 127 2.94 2.69 -10.96
C ARG A 127 3.53 1.88 -12.11
N VAL A 128 4.85 1.87 -12.27
CA VAL A 128 5.52 0.95 -13.19
C VAL A 128 5.54 -0.42 -12.54
N VAL A 129 4.97 -1.42 -13.20
CA VAL A 129 4.90 -2.81 -12.73
C VAL A 129 5.49 -3.72 -13.80
N SER A 130 6.24 -4.73 -13.38
CA SER A 130 6.78 -5.76 -14.26
C SER A 130 6.52 -7.14 -13.66
N PRO A 131 6.08 -8.14 -14.45
CA PRO A 131 5.92 -9.51 -13.96
C PRO A 131 7.24 -10.16 -13.53
N LEU A 132 8.38 -9.58 -13.95
CA LEU A 132 9.72 -10.05 -13.58
C LEU A 132 10.22 -9.47 -12.25
N ALA A 133 9.52 -8.50 -11.67
CA ALA A 133 9.89 -7.89 -10.39
C ALA A 133 8.89 -8.33 -9.31
N PRO A 134 9.38 -8.71 -8.11
CA PRO A 134 8.50 -9.05 -6.99
C PRO A 134 7.61 -7.87 -6.60
N PHE A 135 6.31 -8.11 -6.42
CA PHE A 135 5.33 -7.15 -5.96
C PHE A 135 4.64 -7.67 -4.70
N GLY A 136 4.54 -6.85 -3.67
CA GLY A 136 3.87 -7.21 -2.42
C GLY A 136 4.17 -6.23 -1.31
N GLY A 137 3.44 -6.31 -0.20
CA GLY A 137 3.46 -5.34 0.88
C GLY A 137 4.18 -5.78 2.14
N TYR A 138 4.18 -4.87 3.12
CA TYR A 138 4.52 -5.08 4.51
C TYR A 138 3.32 -4.77 5.41
N GLY A 139 3.33 -5.31 6.61
CA GLY A 139 2.30 -5.04 7.62
C GLY A 139 0.90 -5.43 7.15
N LYS A 140 -0.08 -4.55 7.32
CA LYS A 140 -1.47 -4.81 6.91
C LYS A 140 -1.71 -4.83 5.40
N SER A 141 -0.72 -4.44 4.59
CA SER A 141 -0.79 -4.61 3.14
C SER A 141 -0.55 -6.06 2.67
N GLY A 142 -0.26 -6.97 3.58
CA GLY A 142 -0.16 -8.40 3.32
C GLY A 142 1.27 -8.95 3.38
N PHE A 143 1.39 -10.22 3.07
CA PHE A 143 2.63 -11.00 3.04
C PHE A 143 2.73 -11.76 1.71
N GLY A 144 3.88 -12.36 1.44
CA GLY A 144 4.17 -12.99 0.15
C GLY A 144 4.56 -11.98 -0.92
N ARG A 145 4.91 -12.48 -2.08
CA ARG A 145 5.26 -11.67 -3.26
C ARG A 145 4.68 -12.30 -4.52
N GLU A 146 4.05 -11.46 -5.34
CA GLU A 146 3.66 -11.82 -6.70
C GLU A 146 4.75 -11.42 -7.69
N GLY A 147 4.88 -12.13 -8.79
CA GLY A 147 5.92 -11.85 -9.79
C GLY A 147 7.34 -12.17 -9.33
N GLY A 148 8.29 -12.00 -10.23
CA GLY A 148 9.67 -12.39 -9.99
C GLY A 148 9.86 -13.91 -9.86
N ILE A 149 11.10 -14.34 -9.75
CA ILE A 149 11.43 -15.77 -9.63
C ILE A 149 10.98 -16.36 -8.28
N ASP A 150 11.00 -15.55 -7.23
CA ASP A 150 10.66 -15.97 -5.86
C ASP A 150 9.17 -16.34 -5.72
N ALA A 151 8.30 -15.81 -6.57
CA ALA A 151 6.88 -16.16 -6.58
C ALA A 151 6.65 -17.66 -6.85
N ALA A 152 7.56 -18.34 -7.54
CA ALA A 152 7.47 -19.78 -7.76
C ALA A 152 7.49 -20.57 -6.45
N LEU A 153 8.14 -20.07 -5.41
CA LEU A 153 8.22 -20.71 -4.09
C LEU A 153 6.86 -20.75 -3.38
N GLU A 154 6.00 -19.78 -3.62
CA GLU A 154 4.63 -19.72 -3.04
C GLU A 154 3.73 -20.88 -3.55
N TYR A 155 4.06 -21.47 -4.70
CA TYR A 155 3.36 -22.60 -5.29
C TYR A 155 3.99 -23.96 -4.98
N THR A 156 4.98 -24.00 -4.08
CA THR A 156 5.74 -25.19 -3.73
C THR A 156 5.65 -25.50 -2.24
N THR A 157 5.88 -26.75 -1.88
CA THR A 157 6.00 -27.18 -0.49
C THR A 157 7.32 -27.89 -0.30
N THR A 158 8.08 -27.45 0.70
CA THR A 158 9.34 -28.10 1.05
C THR A 158 9.10 -29.45 1.70
N LYS A 159 9.75 -30.50 1.19
CA LYS A 159 9.80 -31.84 1.80
C LYS A 159 11.23 -32.20 2.13
N THR A 160 11.49 -32.58 3.38
CA THR A 160 12.79 -33.12 3.79
C THR A 160 12.74 -34.64 3.80
N VAL A 161 13.72 -35.28 3.16
CA VAL A 161 13.86 -36.74 3.12
C VAL A 161 15.23 -37.09 3.70
N TRP A 162 15.22 -37.92 4.72
CA TRP A 162 16.43 -38.50 5.28
C TRP A 162 16.55 -39.94 4.81
N LEU A 163 17.56 -40.22 4.01
CA LEU A 163 17.83 -41.55 3.51
C LEU A 163 19.08 -42.11 4.20
N ARG A 164 18.91 -43.23 4.87
CA ARG A 164 20.03 -44.00 5.38
C ARG A 164 20.40 -45.11 4.38
N THR A 165 21.68 -45.21 4.09
CA THR A 165 22.21 -46.21 3.16
C THR A 165 23.10 -47.27 3.84
N SER A 166 23.19 -47.25 5.20
CA SER A 166 23.92 -48.20 6.00
C SER A 166 23.03 -49.27 6.59
N ASP A 167 23.47 -50.55 6.62
CA ASP A 167 22.79 -51.67 7.24
C ASP A 167 23.03 -51.78 8.77
N GLU A 168 23.82 -50.85 9.35
CA GLU A 168 24.07 -50.83 10.78
C GLU A 168 22.74 -50.53 11.58
N PRO A 169 22.65 -50.94 12.84
CA PRO A 169 21.50 -50.65 13.68
C PRO A 169 21.18 -49.13 13.76
N ILE A 170 19.91 -48.78 13.75
CA ILE A 170 19.48 -47.39 13.95
C ILE A 170 19.88 -46.97 15.37
N SER A 171 20.52 -45.81 15.50
CA SER A 171 20.81 -45.23 16.82
C SER A 171 19.50 -44.95 17.58
N ASP A 172 19.56 -45.07 18.90
CA ASP A 172 18.40 -44.82 19.78
C ASP A 172 17.78 -43.42 19.47
N PRO A 173 16.52 -43.36 19.04
CA PRO A 173 15.87 -42.11 18.69
C PRO A 173 15.66 -41.16 19.89
N PHE A 174 15.77 -41.67 21.12
CA PHE A 174 15.64 -40.87 22.35
C PHE A 174 16.96 -40.20 22.79
N ILE A 175 18.08 -40.52 22.15
CA ILE A 175 19.38 -39.86 22.39
C ILE A 175 19.59 -38.79 21.31
N MET A 176 19.33 -37.52 21.67
CA MET A 176 19.67 -36.40 20.80
C MET A 176 21.19 -36.22 20.75
N ARG A 177 21.78 -36.19 19.57
CA ARG A 177 23.18 -35.91 19.30
C ARG A 177 23.36 -34.53 18.75
#